data_a413407e261e243b046409fb35d31482
#
_entry.id   a413407e261e243b046409fb35d31482
#
_cell.length_a   1.000
_cell.length_b   1.000
_cell.length_c   1.000
_cell.angle_alpha   90.00
_cell.angle_beta   90.00
_cell.angle_gamma   90.00
#
_symmetry.space_group_name_H-M   'P 1'
#
loop_
_entity.id
_entity.type
_entity.pdbx_description
1 polymer ?
#
loop_
_entity_poly.entity_id
_entity_poly.type
_entity_poly.pdbx_seq_one_letter_code
_entity_poly.pdbx_strand_id
1 'polypeptide(L)'
;EMTTDEIRSRLFAMQDVKYRDFQGGLIPGMNPENMIGVRTPELRKLAKEVGADGTFLAELPHRYFDENQLHAFIVSGIRDKQECLRRTEEFLPYVDNWATCDQMSLKCFKKSPEELLPHIREWIDSERTYTMRFGVGCLMEFFLDEHFSPEYPEMVSKIRSGEYYVNMMTAWYFATALAKQYDAVLPYIERRRLDQWTHRKTIQKAIESYRVSDEHKQYLRMLK
;
A
#
# COMPACT_ATOMS: atom_id res chain seq x y z
N GLU A 1 -3.83 14.57 25.52
CA GLU A 1 -2.83 14.27 24.49
C GLU A 1 -1.73 13.38 25.01
N MET A 2 -1.42 12.29 24.28
CA MET A 2 -0.27 11.46 24.63
C MET A 2 1.01 11.99 24.00
N THR A 3 2.09 12.01 24.79
CA THR A 3 3.42 12.31 24.26
C THR A 3 3.97 11.11 23.51
N THR A 4 5.01 11.32 22.69
CA THR A 4 5.70 10.22 22.00
C THR A 4 6.27 9.21 23.00
N ASP A 5 6.79 9.67 24.13
CA ASP A 5 7.32 8.76 25.16
C ASP A 5 6.21 7.89 25.79
N GLU A 6 5.04 8.47 26.03
CA GLU A 6 3.88 7.71 26.54
C GLU A 6 3.40 6.69 25.50
N ILE A 7 3.35 7.06 24.24
CA ILE A 7 2.98 6.17 23.13
C ILE A 7 3.96 5.00 23.06
N ARG A 8 5.26 5.28 23.13
CA ARG A 8 6.29 4.26 23.08
C ARG A 8 6.18 3.30 24.26
N SER A 9 5.94 3.84 25.46
CA SER A 9 5.73 3.01 26.65
C SER A 9 4.50 2.09 26.49
N ARG A 10 3.42 2.60 25.90
CA ARG A 10 2.23 1.82 25.62
C ARG A 10 2.52 0.69 24.63
N LEU A 11 3.31 0.98 23.60
CA LEU A 11 3.70 -0.02 22.60
C LEU A 11 4.54 -1.14 23.23
N PHE A 12 5.51 -0.78 24.06
CA PHE A 12 6.33 -1.79 24.75
C PHE A 12 5.52 -2.62 25.75
N ALA A 13 4.50 -2.04 26.38
CA ALA A 13 3.61 -2.78 27.27
C ALA A 13 2.81 -3.86 26.52
N MET A 14 2.63 -3.71 25.21
CA MET A 14 1.91 -4.66 24.35
C MET A 14 2.86 -5.56 23.55
N GLN A 15 4.16 -5.53 23.84
CA GLN A 15 5.16 -6.30 23.10
C GLN A 15 4.89 -7.80 23.14
N ASP A 16 4.93 -8.43 21.97
CA ASP A 16 4.91 -9.88 21.79
C ASP A 16 6.15 -10.27 21.00
N VAL A 17 7.14 -10.83 21.67
CA VAL A 17 8.45 -11.13 21.08
C VAL A 17 8.34 -12.19 19.98
N LYS A 18 7.46 -13.19 20.16
CA LYS A 18 7.26 -14.22 19.13
C LYS A 18 6.66 -13.63 17.86
N TYR A 19 5.68 -12.73 18.03
CA TYR A 19 5.07 -12.01 16.90
C TYR A 19 6.12 -11.12 16.21
N ARG A 20 6.95 -10.42 16.99
CA ARG A 20 8.04 -9.59 16.47
C ARG A 20 8.96 -10.40 15.56
N ASP A 21 9.41 -11.56 16.02
CA ASP A 21 10.36 -12.39 15.28
C ASP A 21 9.71 -12.97 14.02
N PHE A 22 8.47 -13.39 14.10
CA PHE A 22 7.72 -13.88 12.96
C PHE A 22 7.50 -12.77 11.91
N GLN A 23 6.97 -11.63 12.33
CA GLN A 23 6.65 -10.50 11.44
C GLN A 23 7.93 -9.91 10.82
N GLY A 24 8.98 -9.79 11.61
CA GLY A 24 10.26 -9.27 11.13
C GLY A 24 10.88 -10.11 10.04
N GLY A 25 10.66 -11.42 10.08
CA GLY A 25 11.12 -12.34 9.04
C GLY A 25 10.43 -12.15 7.70
N LEU A 26 9.25 -11.50 7.68
CA LEU A 26 8.50 -11.23 6.46
C LEU A 26 8.87 -9.90 5.81
N ILE A 27 9.63 -9.05 6.50
CA ILE A 27 9.98 -7.71 6.03
C ILE A 27 11.48 -7.66 5.74
N PRO A 28 11.87 -7.57 4.46
CA PRO A 28 13.29 -7.57 4.09
C PRO A 28 14.08 -6.44 4.75
N GLY A 29 15.26 -6.79 5.26
CA GLY A 29 16.14 -5.81 5.89
C GLY A 29 15.72 -5.36 7.27
N MET A 30 14.64 -5.92 7.83
CA MET A 30 14.16 -5.52 9.15
C MET A 30 15.06 -6.10 10.25
N ASN A 31 15.65 -5.21 11.04
CA ASN A 31 16.42 -5.60 12.22
C ASN A 31 15.46 -5.70 13.41
N PRO A 32 15.50 -6.80 14.19
CA PRO A 32 14.67 -6.93 15.40
C PRO A 32 14.78 -5.77 16.39
N GLU A 33 15.94 -5.11 16.44
CA GLU A 33 16.14 -3.92 17.28
C GLU A 33 15.22 -2.76 16.89
N ASN A 34 14.75 -2.74 15.65
CA ASN A 34 13.88 -1.69 15.12
C ASN A 34 12.40 -2.05 15.24
N MET A 35 12.07 -3.18 15.86
CA MET A 35 10.70 -3.63 16.06
C MET A 35 10.40 -3.85 17.53
N ILE A 36 9.18 -3.51 17.92
CA ILE A 36 8.65 -3.82 19.25
C ILE A 36 7.88 -5.13 19.20
N GLY A 37 7.01 -5.31 18.21
CA GLY A 37 6.21 -6.51 18.05
C GLY A 37 4.82 -6.35 18.63
N VAL A 38 4.09 -5.33 18.19
CA VAL A 38 2.71 -5.09 18.61
C VAL A 38 1.76 -5.62 17.53
N ARG A 39 0.77 -6.41 17.93
CA ARG A 39 -0.19 -6.98 16.99
C ARG A 39 -1.08 -5.90 16.39
N THR A 40 -1.46 -6.11 15.14
CA THR A 40 -2.22 -5.14 14.35
C THR A 40 -3.51 -4.66 15.04
N PRO A 41 -4.35 -5.53 15.65
CA PRO A 41 -5.54 -5.04 16.34
C PRO A 41 -5.24 -4.06 17.48
N GLU A 42 -4.15 -4.30 18.21
CA GLU A 42 -3.71 -3.40 19.29
C GLU A 42 -3.24 -2.06 18.73
N LEU A 43 -2.51 -2.09 17.61
CA LEU A 43 -2.08 -0.85 16.93
C LEU A 43 -3.28 -0.03 16.46
N ARG A 44 -4.28 -0.69 15.87
CA ARG A 44 -5.49 -0.01 15.41
C ARG A 44 -6.25 0.65 16.56
N LYS A 45 -6.33 -0.04 17.68
CA LYS A 45 -6.98 0.48 18.88
C LYS A 45 -6.23 1.70 19.42
N LEU A 46 -4.90 1.59 19.54
CA LEU A 46 -4.07 2.68 20.03
C LEU A 46 -4.14 3.90 19.07
N ALA A 47 -4.19 3.67 17.77
CA ALA A 47 -4.32 4.74 16.79
C ALA A 47 -5.58 5.59 17.04
N LYS A 48 -6.70 4.95 17.38
CA LYS A 48 -7.94 5.66 17.73
C LYS A 48 -7.79 6.48 19.00
N GLU A 49 -7.08 5.97 19.99
CA GLU A 49 -6.85 6.68 21.25
C GLU A 49 -5.93 7.89 21.05
N VAL A 50 -4.86 7.73 20.26
CA VAL A 50 -3.87 8.78 20.03
C VAL A 50 -4.46 9.89 19.16
N GLY A 51 -5.09 9.52 18.07
CA GLY A 51 -5.63 10.50 17.10
C GLY A 51 -4.55 11.34 16.44
N ALA A 52 -4.97 12.34 15.68
CA ALA A 52 -4.08 13.18 14.87
C ALA A 52 -3.72 14.52 15.51
N ASP A 53 -4.29 14.83 16.67
CA ASP A 53 -4.23 16.18 17.26
C ASP A 53 -2.92 16.47 18.00
N GLY A 54 -2.16 15.44 18.39
CA GLY A 54 -0.92 15.63 19.13
C GLY A 54 0.29 15.86 18.22
N THR A 55 1.47 15.74 18.82
CA THR A 55 2.75 15.99 18.13
C THR A 55 3.33 14.76 17.45
N PHE A 56 2.76 13.58 17.69
CA PHE A 56 3.33 12.30 17.23
C PHE A 56 3.57 12.29 15.71
N LEU A 57 2.60 12.74 14.91
CA LEU A 57 2.71 12.73 13.45
C LEU A 57 3.81 13.65 12.92
N ALA A 58 4.16 14.70 13.68
CA ALA A 58 5.20 15.64 13.28
C ALA A 58 6.61 15.17 13.68
N GLU A 59 6.72 14.19 14.56
CA GLU A 59 7.99 13.72 15.10
C GLU A 59 8.61 12.61 14.24
N LEU A 60 8.96 12.96 13.02
CA LEU A 60 9.57 12.06 12.04
C LEU A 60 11.08 12.29 11.95
N PRO A 61 11.87 11.24 11.72
CA PRO A 61 11.49 9.83 11.60
C PRO A 61 11.20 9.18 12.94
N HIS A 62 10.35 8.15 12.93
CA HIS A 62 10.11 7.34 14.13
C HIS A 62 11.26 6.34 14.35
N ARG A 63 11.45 5.92 15.59
CA ARG A 63 12.51 4.97 15.95
C ARG A 63 12.14 3.53 15.60
N TYR A 64 10.87 3.15 15.78
CA TYR A 64 10.43 1.76 15.67
C TYR A 64 9.44 1.54 14.55
N PHE A 65 9.53 0.36 13.94
CA PHE A 65 8.57 -0.10 12.93
C PHE A 65 7.12 0.06 13.43
N ASP A 66 6.86 -0.33 14.67
CA ASP A 66 5.51 -0.26 15.24
C ASP A 66 5.00 1.18 15.36
N GLU A 67 5.89 2.13 15.58
CA GLU A 67 5.53 3.55 15.54
C GLU A 67 5.14 3.98 14.12
N ASN A 68 5.83 3.48 13.11
CA ASN A 68 5.47 3.75 11.72
C ASN A 68 4.12 3.12 11.35
N GLN A 69 3.87 1.89 11.82
CA GLN A 69 2.56 1.24 11.63
C GLN A 69 1.45 2.06 12.29
N LEU A 70 1.68 2.51 13.52
CA LEU A 70 0.74 3.36 14.25
C LEU A 70 0.47 4.65 13.47
N HIS A 71 1.53 5.29 12.96
CA HIS A 71 1.44 6.50 12.14
C HIS A 71 0.53 6.27 10.91
N ALA A 72 0.75 5.15 10.21
CA ALA A 72 -0.06 4.79 9.05
C ALA A 72 -1.55 4.65 9.41
N PHE A 73 -1.86 4.03 10.54
CA PHE A 73 -3.25 3.89 10.99
C PHE A 73 -3.87 5.21 11.42
N ILE A 74 -3.10 6.08 12.07
CA ILE A 74 -3.60 7.41 12.48
C ILE A 74 -3.95 8.23 11.24
N VAL A 75 -3.04 8.32 10.27
CA VAL A 75 -3.27 9.06 9.03
C VAL A 75 -4.48 8.53 8.29
N SER A 76 -4.62 7.21 8.23
CA SER A 76 -5.76 6.55 7.57
C SER A 76 -7.11 6.91 8.19
N GLY A 77 -7.11 7.31 9.45
CA GLY A 77 -8.33 7.69 10.17
C GLY A 77 -8.67 9.18 10.14
N ILE A 78 -7.82 10.01 9.56
CA ILE A 78 -8.07 11.45 9.48
C ILE A 78 -9.23 11.72 8.53
N ARG A 79 -10.26 12.44 9.00
CA ARG A 79 -11.47 12.68 8.23
C ARG A 79 -11.38 13.92 7.34
N ASP A 80 -10.67 14.95 7.78
CA ASP A 80 -10.43 16.14 6.96
C ASP A 80 -9.49 15.81 5.82
N LYS A 81 -9.94 15.98 4.58
CA LYS A 81 -9.18 15.58 3.40
C LYS A 81 -7.86 16.33 3.24
N GLN A 82 -7.86 17.63 3.50
CA GLN A 82 -6.63 18.43 3.38
C GLN A 82 -5.61 18.01 4.40
N GLU A 83 -6.02 17.79 5.64
CA GLU A 83 -5.14 17.34 6.71
C GLU A 83 -4.62 15.92 6.44
N CYS A 84 -5.51 15.02 6.01
CA CYS A 84 -5.13 13.65 5.65
C CYS A 84 -4.06 13.65 4.56
N LEU A 85 -4.27 14.44 3.52
CA LEU A 85 -3.33 14.53 2.41
C LEU A 85 -2.00 15.13 2.85
N ARG A 86 -2.05 16.21 3.64
CA ARG A 86 -0.83 16.85 4.16
C ARG A 86 0.01 15.88 4.99
N ARG A 87 -0.62 15.14 5.89
CA ARG A 87 0.08 14.17 6.73
C ARG A 87 0.61 12.99 5.93
N THR A 88 -0.12 12.56 4.91
CA THR A 88 0.35 11.52 3.99
C THR A 88 1.60 11.97 3.25
N GLU A 89 1.60 13.17 2.69
CA GLU A 89 2.75 13.72 1.97
C GLU A 89 3.98 13.85 2.87
N GLU A 90 3.79 14.27 4.11
CA GLU A 90 4.87 14.36 5.09
C GLU A 90 5.47 13.00 5.43
N PHE A 91 4.64 11.97 5.49
CA PHE A 91 5.04 10.64 5.94
C PHE A 91 5.69 9.79 4.84
N LEU A 92 5.19 9.86 3.62
CA LEU A 92 5.64 8.99 2.52
C LEU A 92 7.16 8.90 2.37
N PRO A 93 7.94 9.99 2.50
CA PRO A 93 9.40 9.89 2.39
C PRO A 93 10.05 8.98 3.44
N TYR A 94 9.37 8.72 4.54
CA TYR A 94 9.89 7.90 5.64
C TYR A 94 9.39 6.45 5.60
N VAL A 95 8.52 6.12 4.66
CA VAL A 95 8.02 4.75 4.49
C VAL A 95 9.07 3.94 3.75
N ASP A 96 9.59 2.91 4.41
CA ASP A 96 10.72 2.13 3.92
C ASP A 96 10.44 0.64 3.78
N ASN A 97 9.17 0.22 3.88
CA ASN A 97 8.81 -1.18 3.78
C ASN A 97 7.36 -1.34 3.31
N TRP A 98 7.06 -2.53 2.75
CA TRP A 98 5.74 -2.82 2.19
C TRP A 98 4.64 -2.86 3.26
N ALA A 99 4.95 -3.34 4.46
CA ALA A 99 3.94 -3.50 5.51
C ALA A 99 3.39 -2.15 5.96
N THR A 100 4.25 -1.15 6.18
CA THR A 100 3.83 0.20 6.53
C THR A 100 3.08 0.85 5.37
N CYS A 101 3.61 0.74 4.15
CA CYS A 101 2.98 1.28 2.96
C CYS A 101 1.54 0.77 2.79
N ASP A 102 1.35 -0.54 2.91
CA ASP A 102 0.08 -1.20 2.61
C ASP A 102 -0.97 -1.01 3.71
N GLN A 103 -0.56 -0.57 4.91
CA GLN A 103 -1.51 -0.24 5.98
C GLN A 103 -2.19 1.11 5.78
N MET A 104 -1.64 1.95 4.91
CA MET A 104 -2.23 3.26 4.66
C MET A 104 -3.42 3.14 3.72
N SER A 105 -4.59 3.58 4.17
CA SER A 105 -5.80 3.65 3.37
C SER A 105 -6.50 4.98 3.66
N LEU A 106 -6.52 5.88 2.68
CA LEU A 106 -7.05 7.24 2.85
C LEU A 106 -8.57 7.23 2.72
N LYS A 107 -9.25 6.67 3.71
CA LYS A 107 -10.69 6.40 3.69
C LYS A 107 -11.56 7.64 3.49
N CYS A 108 -11.08 8.81 3.88
CA CYS A 108 -11.83 10.05 3.69
C CYS A 108 -12.04 10.40 2.21
N PHE A 109 -11.26 9.79 1.30
CA PHE A 109 -11.41 9.98 -0.14
C PHE A 109 -12.30 8.94 -0.82
N LYS A 110 -12.84 7.97 -0.08
CA LYS A 110 -13.59 6.85 -0.67
C LYS A 110 -14.74 7.28 -1.58
N LYS A 111 -15.46 8.34 -1.20
CA LYS A 111 -16.62 8.83 -1.98
C LYS A 111 -16.22 9.73 -3.13
N SER A 112 -15.06 10.35 -3.08
CA SER A 112 -14.56 11.27 -4.10
C SER A 112 -13.06 11.06 -4.34
N PRO A 113 -12.67 9.83 -4.77
CA PRO A 113 -11.25 9.50 -4.92
C PRO A 113 -10.56 10.30 -6.04
N GLU A 114 -11.31 10.89 -6.96
CA GLU A 114 -10.77 11.70 -8.04
C GLU A 114 -9.94 12.88 -7.52
N GLU A 115 -10.24 13.36 -6.33
CA GLU A 115 -9.46 14.41 -5.68
C GLU A 115 -8.01 13.99 -5.43
N LEU A 116 -7.74 12.68 -5.37
CA LEU A 116 -6.38 12.16 -5.19
C LEU A 116 -5.59 12.04 -6.49
N LEU A 117 -6.24 12.07 -7.65
CA LEU A 117 -5.57 11.76 -8.92
C LEU A 117 -4.32 12.61 -9.21
N PRO A 118 -4.32 13.95 -9.01
CA PRO A 118 -3.10 14.71 -9.22
C PRO A 118 -1.94 14.24 -8.34
N HIS A 119 -2.24 13.86 -7.11
CA HIS A 119 -1.25 13.36 -6.15
C HIS A 119 -0.79 11.96 -6.49
N ILE A 120 -1.71 11.09 -6.91
CA ILE A 120 -1.38 9.73 -7.35
C ILE A 120 -0.39 9.78 -8.52
N ARG A 121 -0.62 10.67 -9.48
CA ARG A 121 0.30 10.84 -10.63
C ARG A 121 1.70 11.23 -10.17
N GLU A 122 1.79 12.18 -9.23
CA GLU A 122 3.08 12.60 -8.66
C GLU A 122 3.74 11.44 -7.90
N TRP A 123 2.98 10.67 -7.12
CA TRP A 123 3.53 9.54 -6.36
C TRP A 123 4.08 8.45 -7.27
N ILE A 124 3.37 8.13 -8.35
CA ILE A 124 3.82 7.14 -9.32
C ILE A 124 5.09 7.61 -10.04
N ASP A 125 5.23 8.91 -10.28
CA ASP A 125 6.40 9.49 -10.96
C ASP A 125 7.55 9.84 -10.01
N SER A 126 7.40 9.60 -8.71
CA SER A 126 8.35 10.07 -7.70
C SER A 126 9.71 9.35 -7.71
N GLU A 127 9.82 8.19 -8.34
CA GLU A 127 11.00 7.32 -8.31
C GLU A 127 11.37 6.79 -6.92
N ARG A 128 10.52 7.02 -5.91
CA ARG A 128 10.69 6.47 -4.56
C ARG A 128 9.85 5.21 -4.43
N THR A 129 10.47 4.10 -4.08
CA THR A 129 9.86 2.77 -4.09
C THR A 129 8.49 2.72 -3.44
N TYR A 130 8.37 3.13 -2.18
CA TYR A 130 7.10 2.98 -1.46
C TYR A 130 6.13 4.10 -1.72
N THR A 131 6.57 5.25 -2.19
CA THR A 131 5.69 6.30 -2.68
C THR A 131 5.03 5.85 -3.99
N MET A 132 5.78 5.24 -4.91
CA MET A 132 5.25 4.64 -6.13
C MET A 132 4.26 3.52 -5.80
N ARG A 133 4.66 2.61 -4.91
CA ARG A 133 3.80 1.51 -4.48
C ARG A 133 2.48 2.02 -3.89
N PHE A 134 2.54 3.06 -3.07
CA PHE A 134 1.35 3.67 -2.49
C PHE A 134 0.43 4.26 -3.57
N GLY A 135 1.00 4.95 -4.54
CA GLY A 135 0.23 5.52 -5.66
C GLY A 135 -0.53 4.46 -6.46
N VAL A 136 0.15 3.38 -6.82
CA VAL A 136 -0.49 2.24 -7.51
C VAL A 136 -1.54 1.59 -6.61
N GLY A 137 -1.24 1.46 -5.32
CA GLY A 137 -2.18 0.93 -4.33
C GLY A 137 -3.47 1.75 -4.24
N CYS A 138 -3.38 3.07 -4.33
CA CYS A 138 -4.56 3.94 -4.37
C CYS A 138 -5.42 3.68 -5.62
N LEU A 139 -4.79 3.50 -6.77
CA LEU A 139 -5.52 3.16 -7.99
C LEU A 139 -6.22 1.81 -7.86
N MET A 140 -5.57 0.84 -7.22
CA MET A 140 -6.17 -0.46 -6.98
C MET A 140 -7.33 -0.38 -5.99
N GLU A 141 -7.18 0.38 -4.92
CA GLU A 141 -8.19 0.49 -3.87
C GLU A 141 -9.44 1.24 -4.31
N PHE A 142 -9.29 2.36 -5.02
CA PHE A 142 -10.38 3.28 -5.27
C PHE A 142 -10.88 3.31 -6.71
N PHE A 143 -10.14 2.77 -7.67
CA PHE A 143 -10.40 3.01 -9.08
C PHE A 143 -10.51 1.74 -9.93
N LEU A 144 -10.95 0.63 -9.34
CA LEU A 144 -11.21 -0.60 -10.10
C LEU A 144 -12.69 -0.98 -10.16
N ASP A 145 -13.54 -0.30 -9.39
CA ASP A 145 -14.98 -0.54 -9.39
C ASP A 145 -15.70 0.64 -10.07
N GLU A 146 -16.59 1.33 -9.38
CA GLU A 146 -17.42 2.40 -9.94
C GLU A 146 -16.65 3.61 -10.46
N HIS A 147 -15.47 3.87 -9.94
CA HIS A 147 -14.61 5.00 -10.37
C HIS A 147 -13.60 4.60 -11.44
N PHE A 148 -13.71 3.41 -12.00
CA PHE A 148 -12.77 2.91 -13.00
C PHE A 148 -12.77 3.78 -14.26
N SER A 149 -11.58 3.99 -14.85
CA SER A 149 -11.40 4.59 -16.16
C SER A 149 -10.21 3.92 -16.85
N PRO A 150 -10.27 3.73 -18.18
CA PRO A 150 -9.17 3.08 -18.92
C PRO A 150 -7.83 3.80 -18.80
N GLU A 151 -7.81 5.08 -18.45
CA GLU A 151 -6.56 5.84 -18.29
C GLU A 151 -5.70 5.33 -17.13
N TYR A 152 -6.31 4.68 -16.13
CA TYR A 152 -5.56 4.23 -14.95
C TYR A 152 -4.68 3.01 -15.24
N PRO A 153 -5.20 1.91 -15.83
CA PRO A 153 -4.29 0.84 -16.24
C PRO A 153 -3.24 1.31 -17.25
N GLU A 154 -3.58 2.26 -18.11
CA GLU A 154 -2.60 2.86 -19.04
C GLU A 154 -1.44 3.48 -18.26
N MET A 155 -1.75 4.25 -17.23
CA MET A 155 -0.74 4.89 -16.36
C MET A 155 0.15 3.85 -15.68
N VAL A 156 -0.45 2.81 -15.09
CA VAL A 156 0.28 1.76 -14.38
C VAL A 156 1.14 0.94 -15.35
N SER A 157 0.64 0.68 -16.56
CA SER A 157 1.35 -0.12 -17.57
C SER A 157 2.69 0.47 -17.99
N LYS A 158 2.86 1.78 -17.83
CA LYS A 158 4.08 2.49 -18.23
C LYS A 158 5.19 2.42 -17.19
N ILE A 159 4.90 1.94 -15.99
CA ILE A 159 5.90 1.87 -14.92
C ILE A 159 7.01 0.90 -15.31
N ARG A 160 8.26 1.38 -15.20
CA ARG A 160 9.46 0.56 -15.35
C ARG A 160 10.35 0.87 -14.17
N SER A 161 10.67 -0.15 -13.38
CA SER A 161 11.42 0.01 -12.14
C SER A 161 12.32 -1.19 -11.93
N GLY A 162 13.49 -0.96 -11.32
CA GLY A 162 14.34 -2.04 -10.83
C GLY A 162 13.92 -2.57 -9.47
N GLU A 163 12.91 -1.95 -8.84
CA GLU A 163 12.52 -2.28 -7.47
C GLU A 163 11.47 -3.38 -7.42
N TYR A 164 11.80 -4.47 -6.74
CA TYR A 164 10.94 -5.64 -6.60
C TYR A 164 9.54 -5.27 -6.11
N TYR A 165 9.44 -4.44 -5.07
CA TYR A 165 8.15 -4.11 -4.46
C TYR A 165 7.28 -3.17 -5.29
N VAL A 166 7.88 -2.39 -6.19
CA VAL A 166 7.13 -1.63 -7.20
C VAL A 166 6.57 -2.58 -8.25
N ASN A 167 7.40 -3.48 -8.76
CA ASN A 167 6.98 -4.44 -9.79
C ASN A 167 5.94 -5.43 -9.27
N MET A 168 6.07 -5.86 -8.02
CA MET A 168 5.05 -6.69 -7.37
C MET A 168 3.72 -5.96 -7.26
N MET A 169 3.73 -4.68 -6.92
CA MET A 169 2.51 -3.89 -6.83
C MET A 169 1.85 -3.72 -8.19
N THR A 170 2.63 -3.48 -9.24
CA THR A 170 2.12 -3.40 -10.60
C THR A 170 1.46 -4.72 -11.00
N ALA A 171 2.10 -5.84 -10.71
CA ALA A 171 1.52 -7.16 -10.97
C ALA A 171 0.23 -7.40 -10.17
N TRP A 172 0.23 -7.01 -8.90
CA TRP A 172 -0.95 -7.11 -8.05
C TRP A 172 -2.09 -6.27 -8.59
N TYR A 173 -1.79 -5.04 -9.00
CA TYR A 173 -2.78 -4.16 -9.63
C TYR A 173 -3.43 -4.84 -10.84
N PHE A 174 -2.62 -5.33 -11.80
CA PHE A 174 -3.16 -5.93 -13.02
C PHE A 174 -3.88 -7.26 -12.76
N ALA A 175 -3.42 -8.06 -11.81
CA ALA A 175 -4.14 -9.29 -11.45
C ALA A 175 -5.51 -8.97 -10.86
N THR A 176 -5.60 -7.95 -10.01
CA THR A 176 -6.87 -7.49 -9.44
C THR A 176 -7.77 -6.89 -10.51
N ALA A 177 -7.18 -6.10 -11.43
CA ALA A 177 -7.90 -5.52 -12.54
C ALA A 177 -8.45 -6.58 -13.51
N LEU A 178 -7.72 -7.68 -13.73
CA LEU A 178 -8.22 -8.81 -14.52
C LEU A 178 -9.45 -9.47 -13.86
N ALA A 179 -9.55 -9.43 -12.55
CA ALA A 179 -10.71 -9.95 -11.85
C ALA A 179 -11.92 -9.01 -11.96
N LYS A 180 -11.69 -7.69 -11.97
CA LYS A 180 -12.76 -6.68 -11.88
C LYS A 180 -13.10 -6.03 -13.21
N GLN A 181 -12.13 -5.87 -14.11
CA GLN A 181 -12.24 -5.16 -15.38
C GLN A 181 -11.54 -5.96 -16.49
N TYR A 182 -11.89 -7.24 -16.62
CA TYR A 182 -11.18 -8.19 -17.47
C TYR A 182 -11.03 -7.69 -18.90
N ASP A 183 -12.14 -7.30 -19.53
CA ASP A 183 -12.12 -6.93 -20.95
C ASP A 183 -11.32 -5.65 -21.20
N ALA A 184 -11.32 -4.73 -20.23
CA ALA A 184 -10.59 -3.46 -20.35
C ALA A 184 -9.09 -3.65 -20.23
N VAL A 185 -8.63 -4.62 -19.42
CA VAL A 185 -7.19 -4.77 -19.13
C VAL A 185 -6.53 -5.97 -19.81
N LEU A 186 -7.31 -6.92 -20.32
CA LEU A 186 -6.76 -8.07 -21.07
C LEU A 186 -5.81 -7.65 -22.20
N PRO A 187 -6.10 -6.58 -22.98
CA PRO A 187 -5.20 -6.15 -24.06
C PRO A 187 -3.77 -5.85 -23.60
N TYR A 188 -3.56 -5.40 -22.36
CA TYR A 188 -2.22 -5.17 -21.85
C TYR A 188 -1.41 -6.46 -21.75
N ILE A 189 -2.07 -7.56 -21.45
CA ILE A 189 -1.45 -8.88 -21.40
C ILE A 189 -1.26 -9.44 -22.80
N GLU A 190 -2.31 -9.40 -23.63
CA GLU A 190 -2.26 -9.91 -25.01
C GLU A 190 -1.17 -9.23 -25.84
N ARG A 191 -1.01 -7.92 -25.68
CA ARG A 191 -0.03 -7.11 -26.42
C ARG A 191 1.30 -6.97 -25.71
N ARG A 192 1.49 -7.66 -24.60
CA ARG A 192 2.73 -7.67 -23.81
C ARG A 192 3.24 -6.27 -23.49
N ARG A 193 2.35 -5.41 -22.96
CA ARG A 193 2.65 -4.01 -22.68
C ARG A 193 3.34 -3.78 -21.33
N LEU A 194 3.43 -4.82 -20.50
CA LEU A 194 4.16 -4.76 -19.24
C LEU A 194 5.58 -5.28 -19.46
N ASP A 195 6.50 -4.97 -18.54
CA ASP A 195 7.81 -5.62 -18.62
C ASP A 195 7.65 -7.14 -18.40
N GLN A 196 8.63 -7.91 -18.85
CA GLN A 196 8.51 -9.37 -18.91
C GLN A 196 8.25 -9.99 -17.54
N TRP A 197 8.97 -9.56 -16.51
CA TRP A 197 8.79 -10.10 -15.16
C TRP A 197 7.39 -9.80 -14.63
N THR A 198 6.95 -8.54 -14.76
CA THR A 198 5.63 -8.09 -14.30
C THR A 198 4.51 -8.80 -15.06
N HIS A 199 4.69 -9.01 -16.37
CA HIS A 199 3.74 -9.76 -17.18
C HIS A 199 3.53 -11.18 -16.61
N ARG A 200 4.61 -11.90 -16.40
CA ARG A 200 4.55 -13.27 -15.87
C ARG A 200 3.97 -13.32 -14.47
N LYS A 201 4.39 -12.40 -13.61
CA LYS A 201 3.90 -12.33 -12.24
C LYS A 201 2.40 -11.99 -12.19
N THR A 202 1.93 -11.12 -13.08
CA THR A 202 0.52 -10.79 -13.21
C THR A 202 -0.30 -12.04 -13.54
N ILE A 203 0.13 -12.81 -14.53
CA ILE A 203 -0.56 -14.05 -14.92
C ILE A 203 -0.57 -15.06 -13.77
N GLN A 204 0.57 -15.23 -13.10
CA GLN A 204 0.67 -16.12 -11.93
C GLN A 204 -0.35 -15.74 -10.86
N LYS A 205 -0.41 -14.46 -10.49
CA LYS A 205 -1.33 -13.98 -9.47
C LYS A 205 -2.80 -14.12 -9.89
N ALA A 206 -3.10 -13.85 -11.15
CA ALA A 206 -4.45 -14.00 -11.68
C ALA A 206 -4.91 -15.46 -11.63
N ILE A 207 -4.04 -16.39 -12.00
CA ILE A 207 -4.34 -17.83 -11.96
C ILE A 207 -4.58 -18.29 -10.51
N GLU A 208 -3.87 -17.74 -9.56
CA GLU A 208 -4.02 -18.08 -8.14
C GLU A 208 -5.25 -17.45 -7.49
N SER A 209 -5.89 -16.49 -8.16
CA SER A 209 -7.04 -15.78 -7.60
C SER A 209 -8.34 -16.54 -7.83
N TYR A 210 -9.11 -16.76 -6.77
CA TYR A 210 -10.44 -17.36 -6.90
C TYR A 210 -11.45 -16.42 -7.57
N ARG A 211 -11.12 -15.15 -7.74
CA ARG A 211 -11.99 -14.15 -8.38
C ARG A 211 -11.89 -14.13 -9.91
N VAL A 212 -10.90 -14.82 -10.46
CA VAL A 212 -10.76 -14.98 -11.90
C VAL A 212 -11.39 -16.31 -12.29
N SER A 213 -12.23 -16.34 -13.36
CA SER A 213 -12.91 -17.56 -13.79
C SER A 213 -11.92 -18.58 -14.34
N ASP A 214 -12.29 -19.86 -14.30
CA ASP A 214 -11.45 -20.94 -14.85
C ASP A 214 -11.20 -20.75 -16.35
N GLU A 215 -12.20 -20.30 -17.10
CA GLU A 215 -12.06 -19.99 -18.52
C GLU A 215 -10.99 -18.91 -18.75
N HIS A 216 -11.06 -17.81 -18.00
CA HIS A 216 -10.07 -16.75 -18.09
C HIS A 216 -8.68 -17.22 -17.66
N LYS A 217 -8.58 -18.05 -16.63
CA LYS A 217 -7.30 -18.61 -16.21
C LYS A 217 -6.65 -19.45 -17.29
N GLN A 218 -7.44 -20.28 -18.00
CA GLN A 218 -6.92 -21.09 -19.06
C GLN A 218 -6.35 -20.23 -20.20
N TYR A 219 -7.08 -19.19 -20.58
CA TYR A 219 -6.61 -18.27 -21.61
C TYR A 219 -5.33 -17.54 -21.19
N LEU A 220 -5.30 -17.04 -19.96
CA LEU A 220 -4.12 -16.34 -19.43
C LEU A 220 -2.88 -17.23 -19.39
N ARG A 221 -3.04 -18.54 -19.09
CA ARG A 221 -1.90 -19.48 -19.13
C ARG A 221 -1.25 -19.54 -20.50
N MET A 222 -2.02 -19.39 -21.55
CA MET A 222 -1.51 -19.38 -22.93
C MET A 222 -0.72 -18.12 -23.26
N LEU A 223 -0.87 -17.07 -22.47
CA LEU A 223 -0.24 -15.77 -22.73
C LEU A 223 1.06 -15.54 -21.92
N LYS A 224 1.52 -16.53 -21.17
CA LYS A 224 2.74 -16.42 -20.37
C LYS A 224 3.97 -16.02 -21.17
#